data_43794352e34d84f98f0b2099d6a3b152
#
_entry.id   43794352e34d84f98f0b2099d6a3b152
#
_cell.length_a   1.000
_cell.length_b   1.000
_cell.length_c   1.000
_cell.angle_alpha   90.00
_cell.angle_beta   90.00
_cell.angle_gamma   90.00
#
_symmetry.space_group_name_H-M   'P 1'
#
loop_
_entity.id
_entity.type
_entity.pdbx_description
1 polymer ?
#
loop_
_entity_poly.entity_id
_entity_poly.type
_entity_poly.pdbx_seq_one_letter_code
_entity_poly.pdbx_strand_id
1 'polypeptide(L)'
;TQEDEIDYERAISCYICGKEFPDEYANTRRALSKVRDHDHITGAYRGAAHSQCNLRLRTTYKIPVFIHNFRGYDSHLIVPAFTQFKGMVMKVIGQGLEKYLSLTWDDTIVFKDTLQFLSGTLEALVACLKKSGKDKFKVLNEAFAGKTDNEGMDMLLRKGVYPYDYMNSVDRFAERKIPPIEGFFSRLYNKPCSAADHKYADDVWKKFHCETTRDYHDLYLKTDVLLLADVFEAFRTATLSTLGLDPAYYISGLQLSWDCMMKMTDCRLTLLSDPEMFNVIHANLRGGITMISKRYAKANNKHLEDAYNSRKPSSYILYLDANNLYGYAMSQSLPYDEFTWIPEEECQTIDWLAQTDDQPYEYFVECDLHYPDELHDLHDDYPLAPERIVVEDHLLSEKQDVLRSQHAISHTATSKLVPNFFDKKKMLIHYRNLRFYLQHGLVVTKMHRGIRFRQSKWLELYIRTNTEMRALAKDPVEVKLRKDMNNIIYGKTCENLTKRTDIKLVNTQKECDKLTSKPQCLRFQIFADELAGVELQKVKCVINKPTYVGFAVLELSKLRMYEFHYNHFKQWYPDADLLFTDTDSLVYH
;
A
#
# COMPACT_ATOMS: atom_id res chain seq x y z
N THR A 1 22.11 3.34 39.76
CA THR A 1 22.93 4.48 40.21
C THR A 1 22.40 5.02 41.55
N GLN A 2 23.13 5.88 42.20
CA GLN A 2 22.70 6.52 43.45
C GLN A 2 21.50 7.45 43.24
N GLU A 3 21.39 8.00 42.05
CA GLU A 3 20.28 8.84 41.59
C GLU A 3 18.99 8.00 41.38
N ASP A 4 19.10 6.79 40.82
CA ASP A 4 17.98 5.86 40.65
C ASP A 4 17.39 5.40 42.00
N GLU A 5 18.24 5.27 43.02
CA GLU A 5 17.80 4.91 44.37
C GLU A 5 17.01 6.04 45.03
N ILE A 6 17.46 7.29 44.88
CA ILE A 6 16.76 8.48 45.36
C ILE A 6 15.40 8.61 44.66
N ASP A 7 15.34 8.42 43.35
CA ASP A 7 14.10 8.46 42.58
C ASP A 7 13.13 7.36 43.01
N TYR A 8 13.65 6.14 43.24
CA TYR A 8 12.82 5.04 43.73
C TYR A 8 12.23 5.36 45.12
N GLU A 9 13.04 5.84 46.06
CA GLU A 9 12.55 6.15 47.40
C GLU A 9 11.51 7.27 47.42
N ARG A 10 11.71 8.32 46.61
CA ARG A 10 10.80 9.47 46.51
C ARG A 10 9.51 9.21 45.77
N ALA A 11 9.45 8.17 44.96
CA ALA A 11 8.25 7.87 44.16
C ALA A 11 7.07 7.49 45.07
N ILE A 12 6.00 8.25 45.00
CA ILE A 12 4.74 8.03 45.72
C ILE A 12 3.71 7.28 44.89
N SER A 13 3.91 7.18 43.57
CA SER A 13 2.99 6.54 42.65
C SER A 13 3.71 5.65 41.65
N CYS A 14 3.00 4.65 41.16
CA CYS A 14 3.47 3.73 40.12
C CYS A 14 3.58 4.45 38.76
N TYR A 15 4.76 4.48 38.16
CA TYR A 15 4.97 5.15 36.86
C TYR A 15 4.18 4.51 35.69
N ILE A 16 3.75 3.24 35.87
CA ILE A 16 2.99 2.49 34.81
C ILE A 16 1.51 2.83 34.85
N CYS A 17 0.87 2.90 36.02
CA CYS A 17 -0.58 3.08 36.15
C CYS A 17 -1.00 4.40 36.80
N GLY A 18 -0.04 5.21 37.30
CA GLY A 18 -0.28 6.50 37.93
C GLY A 18 -0.94 6.43 39.34
N LYS A 19 -1.27 5.23 39.84
CA LYS A 19 -1.88 5.08 41.16
C LYS A 19 -0.81 5.11 42.27
N GLU A 20 -1.18 5.66 43.41
CA GLU A 20 -0.30 5.73 44.58
C GLU A 20 0.06 4.34 45.11
N PHE A 21 1.24 4.23 45.71
CA PHE A 21 1.65 3.04 46.45
C PHE A 21 0.90 3.00 47.78
N PRO A 22 0.42 1.81 48.22
CA PRO A 22 -0.23 1.69 49.54
C PRO A 22 0.78 1.95 50.67
N ASP A 23 0.29 2.52 51.79
CA ASP A 23 1.08 2.71 52.97
C ASP A 23 1.71 1.40 53.48
N GLU A 24 2.97 1.44 53.92
CA GLU A 24 3.74 0.26 54.36
C GLU A 24 3.04 -0.57 55.45
N TYR A 25 2.11 0.03 56.19
CA TYR A 25 1.35 -0.62 57.28
C TYR A 25 0.00 -1.20 56.85
N ALA A 26 -0.46 -0.95 55.64
CA ALA A 26 -1.64 -1.60 55.13
C ALA A 26 -1.28 -3.04 54.73
N ASN A 27 -1.99 -4.02 55.33
CA ASN A 27 -1.84 -5.46 55.02
C ASN A 27 -2.20 -5.76 53.56
N THR A 28 -1.38 -5.24 52.65
CA THR A 28 -1.64 -5.13 51.25
C THR A 28 -1.18 -6.38 50.54
N ARG A 29 -2.03 -6.84 49.61
CA ARG A 29 -1.73 -7.95 48.73
C ARG A 29 -0.38 -7.69 48.04
N ARG A 30 0.51 -8.69 48.06
CA ARG A 30 1.83 -8.71 47.41
C ARG A 30 1.85 -8.10 46.00
N ALA A 31 0.69 -8.07 45.31
CA ALA A 31 0.46 -7.50 44.00
C ALA A 31 0.65 -5.98 43.90
N LEU A 32 0.47 -5.23 45.00
CA LEU A 32 0.57 -3.76 45.05
C LEU A 32 1.87 -3.27 45.69
N SER A 33 2.79 -4.17 46.09
CA SER A 33 4.10 -3.79 46.63
C SER A 33 4.90 -2.98 45.62
N LYS A 34 5.59 -1.94 46.10
CA LYS A 34 6.49 -1.11 45.31
C LYS A 34 7.73 -1.91 44.95
N VAL A 35 8.07 -1.95 43.66
CA VAL A 35 9.24 -2.64 43.12
C VAL A 35 10.00 -1.73 42.15
N ARG A 36 11.31 -1.98 42.02
CA ARG A 36 12.15 -1.33 41.00
C ARG A 36 11.93 -2.00 39.66
N ASP A 37 11.49 -1.23 38.69
CA ASP A 37 11.46 -1.70 37.30
C ASP A 37 12.73 -1.24 36.57
N HIS A 38 13.29 -2.14 35.76
CA HIS A 38 14.52 -1.87 35.03
C HIS A 38 14.46 -2.52 33.64
N ASP A 39 15.22 -1.99 32.75
CA ASP A 39 15.37 -2.54 31.40
C ASP A 39 16.20 -3.85 31.46
N HIS A 40 15.65 -4.94 30.97
CA HIS A 40 16.29 -6.25 31.03
C HIS A 40 17.49 -6.42 30.07
N ILE A 41 17.67 -5.50 29.11
CA ILE A 41 18.79 -5.52 28.16
C ILE A 41 19.91 -4.61 28.65
N THR A 42 19.57 -3.37 29.01
CA THR A 42 20.54 -2.35 29.39
C THR A 42 20.79 -2.30 30.88
N GLY A 43 19.91 -2.88 31.72
CA GLY A 43 19.92 -2.76 33.18
C GLY A 43 19.48 -1.39 33.68
N ALA A 44 19.11 -0.45 32.81
CA ALA A 44 18.73 0.90 33.20
C ALA A 44 17.42 0.91 34.01
N TYR A 45 17.42 1.66 35.13
CA TYR A 45 16.22 1.88 35.92
C TYR A 45 15.16 2.65 35.13
N ARG A 46 13.91 2.21 35.20
CA ARG A 46 12.77 2.82 34.48
C ARG A 46 11.82 3.57 35.39
N GLY A 47 11.72 3.14 36.65
CA GLY A 47 10.85 3.78 37.62
C GLY A 47 10.32 2.83 38.69
N ALA A 48 9.66 3.41 39.72
CA ALA A 48 8.98 2.65 40.75
C ALA A 48 7.61 2.17 40.25
N ALA A 49 7.33 0.87 40.36
CA ALA A 49 6.09 0.25 39.90
C ALA A 49 5.42 -0.61 40.96
N HIS A 50 4.10 -0.84 40.86
CA HIS A 50 3.49 -1.95 41.58
C HIS A 50 4.03 -3.28 41.03
N SER A 51 4.27 -4.25 41.89
CA SER A 51 4.73 -5.59 41.50
C SER A 51 3.89 -6.20 40.38
N GLN A 52 2.56 -6.08 40.49
CA GLN A 52 1.65 -6.57 39.45
C GLN A 52 1.72 -5.76 38.17
N CYS A 53 1.93 -4.45 38.22
CA CYS A 53 2.10 -3.63 37.02
C CYS A 53 3.39 -3.98 36.31
N ASN A 54 4.49 -4.15 37.07
CA ASN A 54 5.77 -4.59 36.55
C ASN A 54 5.68 -5.98 35.87
N LEU A 55 5.07 -6.96 36.52
CA LEU A 55 4.85 -8.30 35.95
C LEU A 55 3.94 -8.31 34.71
N ARG A 56 3.03 -7.34 34.60
CA ARG A 56 2.14 -7.19 33.45
C ARG A 56 2.75 -6.31 32.34
N LEU A 57 3.76 -5.53 32.66
CA LEU A 57 4.49 -4.72 31.69
C LEU A 57 5.28 -5.65 30.78
N ARG A 58 4.64 -6.09 29.71
CA ARG A 58 5.31 -6.84 28.65
C ARG A 58 6.06 -5.86 27.75
N THR A 59 7.24 -5.47 28.15
CA THR A 59 8.21 -4.87 27.23
C THR A 59 8.78 -6.02 26.37
N THR A 60 8.02 -6.43 25.37
CA THR A 60 8.56 -7.31 24.33
C THR A 60 9.48 -6.44 23.47
N TYR A 61 10.76 -6.43 23.80
CA TYR A 61 11.78 -5.82 22.95
C TYR A 61 11.88 -6.66 21.68
N LYS A 62 11.32 -6.13 20.62
CA LYS A 62 11.55 -6.69 19.29
C LYS A 62 12.66 -5.88 18.64
N ILE A 63 13.71 -6.58 18.23
CA ILE A 63 14.83 -5.99 17.50
C ILE A 63 14.47 -6.00 16.03
N PRO A 64 14.17 -4.86 15.41
CA PRO A 64 13.90 -4.80 13.99
C PRO A 64 15.19 -4.92 13.19
N VAL A 65 15.19 -5.80 12.19
CA VAL A 65 16.24 -5.92 11.18
C VAL A 65 15.66 -5.44 9.86
N PHE A 66 16.17 -4.33 9.35
CA PHE A 66 15.69 -3.73 8.11
C PHE A 66 16.56 -4.15 6.93
N ILE A 67 15.92 -4.72 5.90
CA ILE A 67 16.59 -5.16 4.67
C ILE A 67 15.78 -4.59 3.49
N HIS A 68 16.47 -4.06 2.49
CA HIS A 68 15.82 -3.51 1.30
C HIS A 68 15.50 -4.62 0.30
N ASN A 69 14.21 -4.76 -0.06
CA ASN A 69 13.68 -5.86 -0.88
C ASN A 69 13.76 -7.25 -0.20
N PHE A 70 13.71 -7.29 1.13
CA PHE A 70 13.67 -8.54 1.91
C PHE A 70 12.67 -9.54 1.35
N ARG A 71 11.45 -9.08 1.04
CA ARG A 71 10.37 -9.91 0.53
C ARG A 71 10.71 -10.61 -0.78
N GLY A 72 11.45 -9.97 -1.66
CA GLY A 72 11.72 -10.44 -3.01
C GLY A 72 13.02 -11.24 -3.15
N TYR A 73 13.94 -11.17 -2.18
CA TYR A 73 15.27 -11.75 -2.33
C TYR A 73 15.82 -12.36 -1.04
N ASP A 74 16.18 -11.54 -0.03
CA ASP A 74 16.93 -12.00 1.14
C ASP A 74 16.17 -13.02 1.99
N SER A 75 14.83 -12.97 2.01
CA SER A 75 14.02 -13.94 2.73
C SER A 75 14.28 -15.38 2.29
N HIS A 76 14.59 -15.60 1.00
CA HIS A 76 14.89 -16.93 0.46
C HIS A 76 16.25 -17.49 0.93
N LEU A 77 17.17 -16.61 1.31
CA LEU A 77 18.48 -17.00 1.85
C LEU A 77 18.43 -17.17 3.38
N ILE A 78 17.70 -16.29 4.05
CA ILE A 78 17.63 -16.22 5.51
C ILE A 78 16.76 -17.34 6.09
N VAL A 79 15.59 -17.60 5.49
CA VAL A 79 14.65 -18.62 6.01
C VAL A 79 15.27 -20.03 6.05
N PRO A 80 15.96 -20.53 5.03
CA PRO A 80 16.66 -21.82 5.13
C PRO A 80 17.78 -21.85 6.17
N ALA A 81 18.49 -20.74 6.38
CA ALA A 81 19.57 -20.69 7.36
C ALA A 81 19.07 -20.90 8.81
N PHE A 82 17.82 -20.55 9.09
CA PHE A 82 17.23 -20.73 10.42
C PHE A 82 16.95 -22.21 10.79
N THR A 83 16.97 -23.14 9.85
CA THR A 83 16.82 -24.57 10.14
C THR A 83 17.90 -25.11 11.06
N GLN A 84 19.07 -24.43 11.09
CA GLN A 84 20.19 -24.79 11.97
C GLN A 84 19.87 -24.57 13.47
N PHE A 85 18.82 -23.79 13.80
CA PHE A 85 18.43 -23.45 15.17
C PHE A 85 17.20 -24.25 15.58
N LYS A 86 17.43 -25.46 16.11
CA LYS A 86 16.34 -26.37 16.56
C LYS A 86 15.55 -25.77 17.73
N GLY A 87 14.24 -25.94 17.69
CA GLY A 87 13.33 -25.54 18.77
C GLY A 87 12.90 -24.06 18.77
N MET A 88 13.37 -23.25 17.83
CA MET A 88 12.95 -21.85 17.72
C MET A 88 11.73 -21.68 16.81
N VAL A 89 10.86 -20.74 17.16
CA VAL A 89 9.59 -20.50 16.45
C VAL A 89 9.76 -19.41 15.41
N MET A 90 9.43 -19.74 14.16
CA MET A 90 9.34 -18.76 13.07
C MET A 90 7.90 -18.37 12.80
N LYS A 91 7.60 -17.09 12.85
CA LYS A 91 6.30 -16.52 12.46
C LYS A 91 6.48 -15.64 11.25
N VAL A 92 5.68 -15.84 10.21
CA VAL A 92 5.73 -15.05 8.99
C VAL A 92 4.42 -14.34 8.71
N ILE A 93 4.52 -13.15 8.14
CA ILE A 93 3.40 -12.47 7.49
C ILE A 93 3.68 -12.55 5.99
N GLY A 94 3.02 -13.51 5.31
CA GLY A 94 3.29 -13.82 3.91
C GLY A 94 2.21 -13.31 2.97
N GLN A 95 2.59 -13.12 1.72
CA GLN A 95 1.70 -12.95 0.57
C GLN A 95 1.68 -14.21 -0.31
N GLY A 96 2.28 -15.29 0.15
CA GLY A 96 2.45 -16.59 -0.48
C GLY A 96 3.60 -17.32 0.18
N LEU A 97 3.82 -18.59 -0.21
CA LEU A 97 4.85 -19.45 0.41
C LEU A 97 6.28 -18.90 0.26
N GLU A 98 6.51 -18.03 -0.74
CA GLU A 98 7.85 -17.52 -1.04
C GLU A 98 8.01 -16.01 -0.81
N LYS A 99 6.95 -15.29 -0.41
CA LYS A 99 6.99 -13.82 -0.27
C LYS A 99 6.57 -13.40 1.13
N TYR A 100 7.53 -13.01 1.94
CA TYR A 100 7.30 -12.63 3.33
C TYR A 100 7.45 -11.12 3.54
N LEU A 101 6.36 -10.46 3.96
CA LEU A 101 6.38 -9.03 4.36
C LEU A 101 7.17 -8.82 5.64
N SER A 102 7.12 -9.80 6.53
CA SER A 102 7.86 -9.82 7.79
C SER A 102 8.09 -11.24 8.23
N LEU A 103 9.26 -11.48 8.82
CA LEU A 103 9.63 -12.71 9.51
C LEU A 103 9.96 -12.35 10.95
N THR A 104 9.32 -13.03 11.91
CA THR A 104 9.68 -12.92 13.33
C THR A 104 10.33 -14.22 13.77
N TRP A 105 11.54 -14.13 14.30
CA TRP A 105 12.30 -15.24 14.83
C TRP A 105 12.32 -15.16 16.35
N ASP A 106 11.89 -16.25 16.97
CA ASP A 106 11.82 -16.47 18.43
C ASP A 106 11.16 -15.29 19.19
N ASP A 107 10.13 -14.70 18.61
CA ASP A 107 9.39 -13.52 19.11
C ASP A 107 10.26 -12.28 19.41
N THR A 108 11.57 -12.31 19.13
CA THR A 108 12.54 -11.27 19.48
C THR A 108 13.04 -10.51 18.27
N ILE A 109 13.51 -11.17 17.22
CA ILE A 109 14.06 -10.54 16.02
C ILE A 109 12.98 -10.45 14.94
N VAL A 110 12.79 -9.26 14.37
CA VAL A 110 11.76 -9.02 13.35
C VAL A 110 12.40 -8.46 12.10
N PHE A 111 12.47 -9.27 11.06
CA PHE A 111 12.91 -8.84 9.73
C PHE A 111 11.79 -8.07 9.04
N LYS A 112 12.13 -6.91 8.49
CA LYS A 112 11.21 -5.99 7.81
C LYS A 112 11.81 -5.52 6.50
N ASP A 113 10.96 -5.30 5.51
CA ASP A 113 11.36 -4.83 4.18
C ASP A 113 11.22 -3.31 4.08
N THR A 114 12.34 -2.60 3.96
CA THR A 114 12.32 -1.13 3.81
C THR A 114 11.68 -0.69 2.49
N LEU A 115 11.65 -1.54 1.45
CA LEU A 115 10.95 -1.25 0.20
C LEU A 115 9.43 -1.12 0.40
N GLN A 116 8.88 -1.68 1.47
CA GLN A 116 7.47 -1.52 1.84
C GLN A 116 7.15 -0.13 2.42
N PHE A 117 8.16 0.66 2.76
CA PHE A 117 8.04 2.04 3.26
C PHE A 117 8.49 3.05 2.21
N LEU A 118 9.61 2.78 1.57
CA LEU A 118 10.30 3.66 0.63
C LEU A 118 10.41 2.94 -0.73
N SER A 119 9.41 3.14 -1.57
CA SER A 119 9.33 2.50 -2.89
C SER A 119 10.31 3.15 -3.87
N GLY A 120 11.54 2.66 -3.93
CA GLY A 120 12.59 3.14 -4.83
C GLY A 120 13.85 2.31 -4.70
N THR A 121 14.76 2.42 -5.67
CA THR A 121 16.08 1.81 -5.54
C THR A 121 16.91 2.55 -4.49
N LEU A 122 17.84 1.86 -3.83
CA LEU A 122 18.77 2.51 -2.88
C LEU A 122 19.49 3.70 -3.51
N GLU A 123 19.90 3.57 -4.77
CA GLU A 123 20.54 4.66 -5.53
C GLU A 123 19.65 5.91 -5.61
N ALA A 124 18.37 5.76 -5.97
CA ALA A 124 17.44 6.88 -6.06
C ALA A 124 17.18 7.51 -4.69
N LEU A 125 17.04 6.69 -3.64
CA LEU A 125 16.83 7.15 -2.27
C LEU A 125 18.03 7.93 -1.74
N VAL A 126 19.25 7.45 -1.99
CA VAL A 126 20.50 8.13 -1.60
C VAL A 126 20.67 9.44 -2.36
N ALA A 127 20.43 9.43 -3.69
CA ALA A 127 20.49 10.65 -4.50
C ALA A 127 19.51 11.73 -4.02
N CYS A 128 18.36 11.30 -3.52
CA CYS A 128 17.35 12.13 -2.92
C CYS A 128 17.82 12.71 -1.58
N LEU A 129 18.25 11.88 -0.65
CA LEU A 129 18.75 12.34 0.65
C LEU A 129 19.93 13.31 0.50
N LYS A 130 20.80 13.08 -0.50
CA LYS A 130 21.95 13.94 -0.82
C LYS A 130 21.53 15.38 -1.18
N LYS A 131 20.38 15.56 -1.85
CA LYS A 131 19.83 16.89 -2.16
C LYS A 131 19.42 17.67 -0.90
N SER A 132 19.04 16.96 0.15
CA SER A 132 18.67 17.55 1.45
C SER A 132 19.88 17.94 2.31
N GLY A 133 21.09 17.54 1.91
CA GLY A 133 22.36 17.88 2.55
C GLY A 133 23.22 16.68 2.90
N LYS A 134 24.55 16.85 2.79
CA LYS A 134 25.53 15.79 3.16
C LYS A 134 25.56 15.50 4.66
N ASP A 135 25.15 16.44 5.48
CA ASP A 135 25.00 16.35 6.94
C ASP A 135 23.92 15.33 7.37
N LYS A 136 23.04 14.95 6.46
CA LYS A 136 21.98 13.95 6.70
C LYS A 136 22.53 12.52 6.79
N PHE A 137 23.71 12.26 6.24
CA PHE A 137 24.36 10.96 6.27
C PHE A 137 25.18 10.76 7.56
N LYS A 138 24.50 10.78 8.70
CA LYS A 138 25.13 10.75 10.04
C LYS A 138 25.85 9.43 10.33
N VAL A 139 25.20 8.31 10.02
CA VAL A 139 25.74 6.96 10.28
C VAL A 139 26.97 6.69 9.42
N LEU A 140 26.89 7.05 8.12
CA LEU A 140 28.02 6.94 7.22
C LEU A 140 29.18 7.83 7.64
N ASN A 141 28.92 9.11 7.95
CA ASN A 141 29.94 10.06 8.39
C ASN A 141 30.66 9.58 9.66
N GLU A 142 29.92 9.08 10.65
CA GLU A 142 30.48 8.56 11.91
C GLU A 142 31.35 7.31 11.65
N ALA A 143 30.89 6.37 10.81
CA ALA A 143 31.59 5.13 10.51
C ALA A 143 32.92 5.34 9.76
N PHE A 144 33.03 6.44 9.01
CA PHE A 144 34.24 6.80 8.23
C PHE A 144 35.00 8.01 8.80
N ALA A 145 34.59 8.54 9.94
CA ALA A 145 35.30 9.64 10.61
C ALA A 145 36.77 9.31 10.85
N GLY A 146 37.69 10.17 10.38
CA GLY A 146 39.13 9.96 10.48
C GLY A 146 39.72 8.84 9.60
N LYS A 147 38.89 8.16 8.78
CA LYS A 147 39.35 7.07 7.88
C LYS A 147 39.49 7.51 6.41
N THR A 148 38.91 8.64 6.05
CA THR A 148 39.02 9.22 4.70
C THR A 148 38.83 10.74 4.79
N ASP A 149 39.23 11.43 3.74
CA ASP A 149 39.02 12.87 3.58
C ASP A 149 37.64 13.20 2.96
N ASN A 150 37.39 14.50 2.73
CA ASN A 150 36.12 14.96 2.18
C ASN A 150 35.86 14.41 0.77
N GLU A 151 36.90 14.23 -0.04
CA GLU A 151 36.79 13.67 -1.38
C GLU A 151 36.34 12.21 -1.34
N GLY A 152 36.99 11.39 -0.49
CA GLY A 152 36.58 10.00 -0.28
C GLY A 152 35.16 9.88 0.28
N MET A 153 34.76 10.77 1.20
CA MET A 153 33.36 10.82 1.67
C MET A 153 32.40 11.11 0.51
N ASP A 154 32.71 12.06 -0.36
CA ASP A 154 31.86 12.38 -1.51
C ASP A 154 31.69 11.22 -2.49
N MET A 155 32.74 10.39 -2.63
CA MET A 155 32.69 9.16 -3.42
C MET A 155 31.73 8.13 -2.81
N LEU A 156 31.63 8.03 -1.48
CA LEU A 156 30.75 7.08 -0.82
C LEU A 156 29.26 7.53 -0.81
N LEU A 157 28.96 8.80 -1.08
CA LEU A 157 27.58 9.35 -1.10
C LEU A 157 26.83 9.00 -2.40
N ARG A 158 26.95 7.76 -2.84
CA ARG A 158 26.16 7.15 -3.92
C ARG A 158 26.22 5.63 -3.77
N LYS A 159 25.27 4.92 -4.40
CA LYS A 159 25.38 3.47 -4.49
C LYS A 159 26.67 3.08 -5.21
N GLY A 160 27.42 2.16 -4.62
CA GLY A 160 28.64 1.63 -5.20
C GLY A 160 28.40 0.86 -6.51
N VAL A 161 29.43 0.73 -7.32
CA VAL A 161 29.44 -0.10 -8.54
C VAL A 161 30.06 -1.44 -8.19
N TYR A 162 29.35 -2.54 -8.41
CA TYR A 162 29.82 -3.86 -7.99
C TYR A 162 29.63 -4.92 -9.10
N PRO A 163 30.63 -5.77 -9.35
CA PRO A 163 30.60 -6.78 -10.41
C PRO A 163 29.92 -8.08 -9.97
N TYR A 164 28.60 -8.07 -9.74
CA TYR A 164 27.85 -9.17 -9.15
C TYR A 164 28.04 -10.52 -9.86
N ASP A 165 27.92 -10.53 -11.18
CA ASP A 165 28.03 -11.77 -11.98
C ASP A 165 29.45 -12.30 -12.08
N TYR A 166 30.47 -11.44 -11.91
CA TYR A 166 31.86 -11.80 -11.88
C TYR A 166 32.25 -12.47 -10.58
N MET A 167 31.71 -12.03 -9.45
CA MET A 167 32.00 -12.54 -8.10
C MET A 167 31.25 -13.86 -7.83
N ASN A 168 31.51 -14.88 -8.64
CA ASN A 168 30.79 -16.16 -8.65
C ASN A 168 31.48 -17.28 -7.85
N SER A 169 32.65 -17.03 -7.28
CA SER A 169 33.37 -17.95 -6.41
C SER A 169 34.17 -17.24 -5.33
N VAL A 170 34.50 -17.96 -4.25
CA VAL A 170 35.28 -17.43 -3.12
C VAL A 170 36.69 -17.05 -3.56
N ASP A 171 37.27 -17.76 -4.56
CA ASP A 171 38.63 -17.50 -5.05
C ASP A 171 38.77 -16.09 -5.66
N ARG A 172 37.64 -15.54 -6.17
CA ARG A 172 37.61 -14.17 -6.69
C ARG A 172 37.99 -13.12 -5.66
N PHE A 173 37.74 -13.38 -4.38
CA PHE A 173 38.11 -12.45 -3.30
C PHE A 173 39.63 -12.25 -3.13
N ALA A 174 40.46 -13.17 -3.64
CA ALA A 174 41.91 -13.07 -3.57
C ALA A 174 42.56 -12.27 -4.72
N GLU A 175 41.79 -11.87 -5.71
CA GLU A 175 42.28 -11.09 -6.85
C GLU A 175 42.79 -9.72 -6.40
N ARG A 176 43.97 -9.31 -6.88
CA ARG A 176 44.67 -8.08 -6.45
C ARG A 176 44.50 -6.91 -7.41
N LYS A 177 43.45 -6.90 -8.20
CA LYS A 177 43.10 -5.81 -9.12
C LYS A 177 41.59 -5.78 -9.34
N ILE A 178 41.09 -4.60 -9.66
CA ILE A 178 39.70 -4.45 -10.05
C ILE A 178 39.40 -5.26 -11.32
N PRO A 179 38.27 -5.95 -11.41
CA PRO A 179 37.91 -6.67 -12.63
C PRO A 179 37.83 -5.75 -13.86
N PRO A 180 38.11 -6.25 -15.07
CA PRO A 180 37.91 -5.46 -16.28
C PRO A 180 36.45 -5.06 -16.49
N ILE A 181 36.20 -4.08 -17.34
CA ILE A 181 34.85 -3.50 -17.55
C ILE A 181 33.82 -4.55 -17.94
N GLU A 182 34.22 -5.59 -18.69
CA GLU A 182 33.37 -6.71 -19.09
C GLU A 182 32.91 -7.54 -17.87
N GLY A 183 33.72 -7.60 -16.81
CA GLY A 183 33.39 -8.27 -15.55
C GLY A 183 32.25 -7.58 -14.77
N PHE A 184 31.93 -6.33 -15.10
CA PHE A 184 30.80 -5.60 -14.53
C PHE A 184 29.53 -5.72 -15.36
N PHE A 185 29.49 -6.61 -16.36
CA PHE A 185 28.25 -6.85 -17.13
C PHE A 185 27.16 -7.42 -16.22
N SER A 186 25.96 -6.83 -16.27
CA SER A 186 24.81 -7.33 -15.52
C SER A 186 23.94 -8.23 -16.39
N ARG A 187 23.89 -9.52 -16.07
CA ARG A 187 22.98 -10.48 -16.72
C ARG A 187 21.53 -10.19 -16.41
N LEU A 188 21.26 -9.75 -15.18
CA LEU A 188 19.89 -9.43 -14.74
C LEU A 188 19.24 -8.36 -15.62
N TYR A 189 19.98 -7.32 -15.99
CA TYR A 189 19.50 -6.21 -16.81
C TYR A 189 19.93 -6.32 -18.28
N ASN A 190 20.71 -7.35 -18.64
CA ASN A 190 21.35 -7.50 -19.94
C ASN A 190 22.05 -6.21 -20.40
N LYS A 191 22.86 -5.61 -19.50
CA LYS A 191 23.42 -4.28 -19.69
C LYS A 191 24.93 -4.28 -19.38
N PRO A 192 25.76 -3.70 -20.28
CA PRO A 192 27.17 -3.48 -20.00
C PRO A 192 27.36 -2.35 -18.97
N CYS A 193 28.49 -2.40 -18.26
CA CYS A 193 28.93 -1.31 -17.40
C CYS A 193 29.33 -0.11 -18.24
N SER A 194 29.00 1.10 -17.79
CA SER A 194 29.49 2.32 -18.43
C SER A 194 30.97 2.54 -18.11
N ALA A 195 31.71 3.18 -19.04
CA ALA A 195 33.11 3.55 -18.80
C ALA A 195 33.25 4.49 -17.57
N ALA A 196 32.26 5.35 -17.33
CA ALA A 196 32.23 6.23 -16.16
C ALA A 196 32.07 5.47 -14.85
N ASP A 197 31.18 4.46 -14.80
CA ASP A 197 30.99 3.62 -13.60
C ASP A 197 32.20 2.73 -13.34
N HIS A 198 32.81 2.15 -14.37
CA HIS A 198 34.02 1.37 -14.20
C HIS A 198 35.20 2.24 -13.70
N LYS A 199 35.34 3.44 -14.26
CA LYS A 199 36.33 4.42 -13.76
C LYS A 199 36.09 4.78 -12.30
N TYR A 200 34.84 5.04 -11.94
CA TYR A 200 34.48 5.30 -10.54
C TYR A 200 34.87 4.13 -9.62
N ALA A 201 34.62 2.88 -10.03
CA ALA A 201 35.02 1.70 -9.26
C ALA A 201 36.57 1.63 -9.07
N ASP A 202 37.35 1.94 -10.12
CA ASP A 202 38.81 1.99 -10.06
C ASP A 202 39.31 3.15 -9.16
N ASP A 203 38.67 4.32 -9.26
CA ASP A 203 38.98 5.49 -8.41
C ASP A 203 38.71 5.19 -6.92
N VAL A 204 37.56 4.51 -6.59
CA VAL A 204 37.26 4.02 -5.24
C VAL A 204 38.26 3.02 -4.76
N TRP A 205 38.64 2.03 -5.59
CA TRP A 205 39.66 1.04 -5.26
C TRP A 205 40.96 1.72 -4.82
N LYS A 206 41.44 2.70 -5.60
CA LYS A 206 42.67 3.45 -5.31
C LYS A 206 42.55 4.33 -4.08
N LYS A 207 41.47 5.08 -3.96
CA LYS A 207 41.25 6.04 -2.86
C LYS A 207 41.17 5.36 -1.49
N PHE A 208 40.59 4.16 -1.43
CA PHE A 208 40.42 3.40 -0.19
C PHE A 208 41.52 2.31 -0.01
N HIS A 209 42.55 2.35 -0.83
CA HIS A 209 43.73 1.44 -0.73
C HIS A 209 43.34 -0.04 -0.70
N CYS A 210 42.34 -0.44 -1.52
CA CYS A 210 41.98 -1.85 -1.63
C CYS A 210 43.15 -2.65 -2.23
N GLU A 211 43.58 -3.69 -1.55
CA GLU A 211 44.63 -4.59 -2.03
C GLU A 211 44.05 -5.80 -2.77
N THR A 212 42.86 -6.21 -2.38
CA THR A 212 42.14 -7.36 -2.91
C THR A 212 40.70 -7.02 -3.26
N THR A 213 40.05 -7.83 -4.09
CA THR A 213 38.60 -7.70 -4.35
C THR A 213 37.77 -7.93 -3.10
N ARG A 214 38.33 -8.62 -2.07
CA ARG A 214 37.69 -8.71 -0.75
C ARG A 214 37.59 -7.36 -0.07
N ASP A 215 38.65 -6.56 -0.09
CA ASP A 215 38.60 -5.21 0.51
C ASP A 215 37.57 -4.32 -0.17
N TYR A 216 37.53 -4.40 -1.51
CA TYR A 216 36.55 -3.69 -2.30
C TYR A 216 35.11 -4.15 -2.01
N HIS A 217 34.91 -5.46 -1.86
CA HIS A 217 33.61 -6.05 -1.48
C HIS A 217 33.16 -5.56 -0.10
N ASP A 218 34.03 -5.63 0.90
CA ASP A 218 33.71 -5.25 2.27
C ASP A 218 33.42 -3.75 2.38
N LEU A 219 34.14 -2.91 1.63
CA LEU A 219 33.86 -1.48 1.50
C LEU A 219 32.48 -1.23 0.85
N TYR A 220 32.23 -1.91 -0.29
CA TYR A 220 30.94 -1.81 -0.99
C TYR A 220 29.78 -2.19 -0.08
N LEU A 221 29.83 -3.37 0.55
CA LEU A 221 28.80 -3.91 1.43
C LEU A 221 28.54 -2.96 2.62
N LYS A 222 29.62 -2.53 3.27
CA LYS A 222 29.53 -1.60 4.40
C LYS A 222 28.87 -0.28 4.00
N THR A 223 29.27 0.28 2.87
CA THR A 223 28.74 1.55 2.38
C THR A 223 27.26 1.43 2.05
N ASP A 224 26.81 0.38 1.33
CA ASP A 224 25.40 0.17 0.99
C ASP A 224 24.53 0.02 2.25
N VAL A 225 25.00 -0.70 3.28
CA VAL A 225 24.27 -0.86 4.55
C VAL A 225 24.15 0.47 5.30
N LEU A 226 25.23 1.25 5.38
CA LEU A 226 25.22 2.55 6.08
C LEU A 226 24.37 3.59 5.34
N LEU A 227 24.41 3.59 4.00
CA LEU A 227 23.54 4.44 3.19
C LEU A 227 22.05 4.11 3.40
N LEU A 228 21.71 2.82 3.47
CA LEU A 228 20.34 2.39 3.77
C LEU A 228 19.92 2.82 5.17
N ALA A 229 20.82 2.71 6.16
CA ALA A 229 20.57 3.16 7.52
C ALA A 229 20.27 4.67 7.57
N ASP A 230 21.10 5.50 6.92
CA ASP A 230 20.89 6.96 6.87
C ASP A 230 19.58 7.35 6.18
N VAL A 231 19.25 6.69 5.07
CA VAL A 231 17.98 6.91 4.36
C VAL A 231 16.80 6.57 5.26
N PHE A 232 16.84 5.42 5.95
CA PHE A 232 15.74 5.00 6.80
C PHE A 232 15.61 5.84 8.07
N GLU A 233 16.74 6.25 8.69
CA GLU A 233 16.75 7.15 9.86
C GLU A 233 16.27 8.56 9.51
N ALA A 234 16.58 9.07 8.32
CA ALA A 234 16.03 10.33 7.84
C ALA A 234 14.50 10.23 7.68
N PHE A 235 14.00 9.14 7.12
CA PHE A 235 12.56 8.86 7.02
C PHE A 235 11.90 8.74 8.40
N ARG A 236 12.52 8.00 9.34
CA ARG A 236 12.02 7.89 10.73
C ARG A 236 11.92 9.25 11.40
N THR A 237 12.99 10.04 11.33
CA THR A 237 13.05 11.39 11.93
C THR A 237 11.96 12.29 11.34
N ALA A 238 11.80 12.32 10.03
CA ALA A 238 10.78 13.11 9.37
C ALA A 238 9.36 12.68 9.79
N THR A 239 9.09 11.39 9.81
CA THR A 239 7.77 10.84 10.17
C THR A 239 7.46 11.08 11.65
N LEU A 240 8.43 10.86 12.53
CA LEU A 240 8.24 11.07 13.97
C LEU A 240 7.99 12.56 14.28
N SER A 241 8.73 13.48 13.65
CA SER A 241 8.58 14.92 13.88
C SER A 241 7.26 15.47 13.33
N THR A 242 6.80 14.99 12.17
CA THR A 242 5.60 15.51 11.51
C THR A 242 4.31 14.83 11.95
N LEU A 243 4.36 13.52 12.24
CA LEU A 243 3.19 12.69 12.51
C LEU A 243 3.17 12.13 13.93
N GLY A 244 4.30 12.21 14.66
CA GLY A 244 4.45 11.64 16.00
C GLY A 244 4.32 10.11 16.01
N LEU A 245 4.69 9.43 14.90
CA LEU A 245 4.67 7.98 14.73
C LEU A 245 6.03 7.50 14.23
N ASP A 246 6.58 6.47 14.86
CA ASP A 246 7.86 5.88 14.47
C ASP A 246 7.64 4.71 13.48
N PRO A 247 8.09 4.81 12.22
CA PRO A 247 8.00 3.74 11.23
C PRO A 247 8.58 2.40 11.68
N ALA A 248 9.53 2.40 12.61
CA ALA A 248 10.15 1.17 13.11
C ALA A 248 9.16 0.22 13.80
N TYR A 249 8.03 0.71 14.31
CA TYR A 249 6.97 -0.11 14.90
C TYR A 249 6.05 -0.77 13.86
N TYR A 250 6.12 -0.37 12.61
CA TYR A 250 5.23 -0.83 11.54
C TYR A 250 5.90 -1.88 10.65
N ILE A 251 5.10 -2.61 9.89
CA ILE A 251 5.59 -3.60 8.91
C ILE A 251 5.67 -3.00 7.51
N SER A 252 4.88 -1.95 7.27
CA SER A 252 4.81 -1.29 5.96
C SER A 252 4.30 0.14 6.07
N GLY A 253 4.58 0.94 5.06
CA GLY A 253 4.00 2.28 4.89
C GLY A 253 2.47 2.28 4.86
N LEU A 254 1.85 1.19 4.40
CA LEU A 254 0.40 0.97 4.43
C LEU A 254 -0.18 1.07 5.86
N GLN A 255 0.44 0.36 6.80
CA GLN A 255 -0.02 0.35 8.17
C GLN A 255 0.26 1.69 8.85
N LEU A 256 1.44 2.27 8.60
CA LEU A 256 1.82 3.58 9.09
C LEU A 256 0.84 4.67 8.60
N SER A 257 0.53 4.70 7.30
CA SER A 257 -0.39 5.68 6.71
C SER A 257 -1.80 5.58 7.30
N TRP A 258 -2.25 4.35 7.58
CA TRP A 258 -3.54 4.13 8.23
C TRP A 258 -3.60 4.72 9.63
N ASP A 259 -2.60 4.44 10.47
CA ASP A 259 -2.56 4.96 11.84
C ASP A 259 -2.33 6.48 11.86
N CYS A 260 -1.56 6.99 10.89
CA CYS A 260 -1.39 8.42 10.68
C CYS A 260 -2.73 9.11 10.36
N MET A 261 -3.50 8.54 9.44
CA MET A 261 -4.83 9.03 9.08
C MET A 261 -5.77 9.03 10.30
N MET A 262 -5.84 7.92 11.04
CA MET A 262 -6.68 7.81 12.23
C MET A 262 -6.30 8.83 13.30
N LYS A 263 -4.98 9.04 13.52
CA LYS A 263 -4.47 10.03 14.48
C LYS A 263 -4.78 11.47 14.08
N MET A 264 -4.67 11.80 12.78
CA MET A 264 -4.91 13.17 12.29
C MET A 264 -6.40 13.53 12.27
N THR A 265 -7.26 12.57 11.95
CA THR A 265 -8.70 12.81 11.79
C THR A 265 -9.47 12.67 13.10
N ASP A 266 -8.91 11.99 14.10
CA ASP A 266 -9.57 11.58 15.36
C ASP A 266 -10.97 10.96 15.14
N CYS A 267 -11.19 10.38 13.96
CA CYS A 267 -12.46 9.81 13.56
C CYS A 267 -12.61 8.39 14.11
N ARG A 268 -13.76 8.13 14.74
CA ARG A 268 -14.16 6.78 15.14
C ARG A 268 -15.01 6.17 14.04
N LEU A 269 -14.48 5.10 13.43
CA LEU A 269 -15.16 4.37 12.37
C LEU A 269 -15.89 3.16 12.97
N THR A 270 -17.21 3.11 12.85
CA THR A 270 -17.99 1.95 13.25
C THR A 270 -17.75 0.78 12.30
N LEU A 271 -17.36 -0.37 12.84
CA LEU A 271 -17.23 -1.60 12.08
C LEU A 271 -18.60 -2.28 11.92
N LEU A 272 -18.89 -2.74 10.71
CA LEU A 272 -20.13 -3.46 10.44
C LEU A 272 -20.16 -4.78 11.23
N SER A 273 -21.10 -4.93 12.13
CA SER A 273 -21.34 -6.14 12.90
C SER A 273 -22.32 -7.10 12.21
N ASP A 274 -23.13 -6.60 11.28
CA ASP A 274 -24.05 -7.39 10.48
C ASP A 274 -23.32 -8.02 9.27
N PRO A 275 -23.19 -9.35 9.20
CA PRO A 275 -22.54 -10.04 8.08
C PRO A 275 -23.26 -9.82 6.74
N GLU A 276 -24.59 -9.68 6.74
CA GLU A 276 -25.36 -9.46 5.52
C GLU A 276 -25.04 -8.09 4.93
N MET A 277 -25.04 -7.05 5.77
CA MET A 277 -24.69 -5.68 5.36
C MET A 277 -23.25 -5.63 4.81
N PHE A 278 -22.32 -6.28 5.49
CA PHE A 278 -20.95 -6.40 5.00
C PHE A 278 -20.88 -7.10 3.64
N ASN A 279 -21.55 -8.24 3.47
CA ASN A 279 -21.52 -9.02 2.24
C ASN A 279 -22.14 -8.27 1.06
N VAL A 280 -23.25 -7.57 1.26
CA VAL A 280 -23.89 -6.77 0.20
C VAL A 280 -22.97 -5.64 -0.26
N ILE A 281 -22.36 -4.90 0.66
CA ILE A 281 -21.40 -3.85 0.32
C ILE A 281 -20.17 -4.44 -0.39
N HIS A 282 -19.60 -5.52 0.16
CA HIS A 282 -18.40 -6.14 -0.39
C HIS A 282 -18.61 -6.73 -1.78
N ALA A 283 -19.77 -7.35 -2.04
CA ALA A 283 -20.12 -7.89 -3.36
C ALA A 283 -20.28 -6.80 -4.43
N ASN A 284 -20.67 -5.59 -4.02
CA ASN A 284 -20.89 -4.45 -4.88
C ASN A 284 -19.68 -3.50 -5.00
N LEU A 285 -18.50 -3.87 -4.48
CA LEU A 285 -17.27 -3.10 -4.73
C LEU A 285 -16.94 -3.15 -6.24
N ARG A 286 -17.15 -2.04 -6.93
CA ARG A 286 -16.90 -1.86 -8.36
C ARG A 286 -15.77 -0.86 -8.55
N GLY A 287 -14.66 -1.28 -9.14
CA GLY A 287 -13.48 -0.44 -9.42
C GLY A 287 -13.76 0.68 -10.43
N GLY A 288 -12.71 1.28 -10.95
CA GLY A 288 -12.78 2.23 -12.04
C GLY A 288 -13.22 1.57 -13.36
N ILE A 289 -13.78 2.37 -14.24
CA ILE A 289 -14.20 1.93 -15.58
C ILE A 289 -13.02 2.04 -16.52
N THR A 290 -12.75 0.95 -17.24
CA THR A 290 -11.76 0.93 -18.32
C THR A 290 -12.45 0.40 -19.57
N MET A 291 -12.52 1.23 -20.61
CA MET A 291 -13.27 0.92 -21.82
C MET A 291 -12.65 1.60 -23.04
N ILE A 292 -12.72 0.95 -24.17
CA ILE A 292 -12.44 1.52 -25.50
C ILE A 292 -13.78 1.66 -26.22
N SER A 293 -14.28 2.88 -26.34
CA SER A 293 -15.52 3.17 -27.07
C SER A 293 -15.29 3.18 -28.59
N LYS A 294 -14.22 3.83 -29.02
CA LYS A 294 -13.84 3.93 -30.44
C LYS A 294 -12.37 3.57 -30.61
N ARG A 295 -12.09 2.60 -31.51
CA ARG A 295 -10.75 2.01 -31.66
C ARG A 295 -9.81 2.82 -32.56
N TYR A 296 -10.34 3.79 -33.31
CA TYR A 296 -9.57 4.59 -34.23
C TYR A 296 -10.12 6.01 -34.32
N ALA A 297 -9.23 6.98 -34.25
CA ALA A 297 -9.51 8.38 -34.58
C ALA A 297 -8.29 9.01 -35.26
N LYS A 298 -8.54 9.98 -36.12
CA LYS A 298 -7.47 10.73 -36.79
C LYS A 298 -7.76 12.21 -36.70
N ALA A 299 -6.96 12.90 -35.91
CA ALA A 299 -7.01 14.35 -35.81
C ALA A 299 -6.62 15.02 -37.14
N ASN A 300 -7.13 16.23 -37.34
CA ASN A 300 -6.77 17.11 -38.44
C ASN A 300 -6.53 18.51 -37.95
N ASN A 301 -5.30 18.90 -37.70
CA ASN A 301 -4.97 20.25 -37.23
C ASN A 301 -3.57 20.69 -37.67
N LYS A 302 -3.31 21.99 -37.55
CA LYS A 302 -2.07 22.63 -37.98
C LYS A 302 -0.78 22.12 -37.31
N HIS A 303 -0.87 21.41 -36.19
CA HIS A 303 0.29 20.83 -35.49
C HIS A 303 0.75 19.51 -36.10
N LEU A 304 -0.02 18.96 -37.06
CA LEU A 304 0.31 17.71 -37.76
C LEU A 304 1.16 17.93 -39.03
N GLU A 305 1.63 19.16 -39.24
CA GLU A 305 2.50 19.54 -40.38
C GLU A 305 2.00 18.95 -41.72
N ASP A 306 2.77 18.07 -42.37
CA ASP A 306 2.45 17.47 -43.65
C ASP A 306 1.15 16.63 -43.67
N ALA A 307 0.70 16.17 -42.48
CA ALA A 307 -0.55 15.41 -42.36
C ALA A 307 -1.80 16.30 -42.24
N TYR A 308 -1.64 17.61 -42.11
CA TYR A 308 -2.75 18.55 -42.02
C TYR A 308 -3.43 18.80 -43.36
N ASN A 309 -4.74 18.70 -43.36
CA ASN A 309 -5.56 19.05 -44.52
C ASN A 309 -6.42 20.28 -44.21
N SER A 310 -6.00 21.46 -44.73
CA SER A 310 -6.68 22.71 -44.49
C SER A 310 -8.08 22.84 -45.14
N ARG A 311 -8.46 21.87 -46.00
CA ARG A 311 -9.79 21.81 -46.61
C ARG A 311 -10.82 21.08 -45.76
N LYS A 312 -10.39 20.43 -44.67
CA LYS A 312 -11.25 19.73 -43.70
C LYS A 312 -11.36 20.52 -42.43
N PRO A 313 -12.46 20.41 -41.68
CA PRO A 313 -12.54 20.97 -40.32
C PRO A 313 -11.35 20.53 -39.46
N SER A 314 -10.90 21.45 -38.63
CA SER A 314 -9.85 21.11 -37.65
C SER A 314 -10.41 20.26 -36.53
N SER A 315 -9.73 19.18 -36.20
CA SER A 315 -10.06 18.31 -35.05
C SER A 315 -8.80 17.94 -34.27
N TYR A 316 -8.99 17.59 -33.01
CA TYR A 316 -7.93 17.32 -32.05
C TYR A 316 -8.22 16.04 -31.29
N ILE A 317 -7.17 15.34 -30.87
CA ILE A 317 -7.27 14.28 -29.89
C ILE A 317 -6.75 14.82 -28.56
N LEU A 318 -7.60 14.80 -27.54
CA LEU A 318 -7.29 15.30 -26.20
C LEU A 318 -7.22 14.13 -25.23
N TYR A 319 -6.10 14.01 -24.50
CA TYR A 319 -5.96 13.13 -23.36
C TYR A 319 -6.10 13.95 -22.09
N LEU A 320 -7.13 13.69 -21.32
CA LEU A 320 -7.44 14.38 -20.08
C LEU A 320 -7.35 13.37 -18.91
N ASP A 321 -6.68 13.77 -17.83
CA ASP A 321 -6.46 12.93 -16.65
C ASP A 321 -6.86 13.71 -15.40
N ALA A 322 -7.70 13.11 -14.56
CA ALA A 322 -8.17 13.71 -13.33
C ALA A 322 -7.11 13.56 -12.23
N ASN A 323 -6.41 14.63 -11.94
CA ASN A 323 -5.41 14.64 -10.89
C ASN A 323 -5.98 14.21 -9.53
N ASN A 324 -5.53 13.06 -9.02
CA ASN A 324 -5.88 12.55 -7.69
C ASN A 324 -7.39 12.29 -7.51
N LEU A 325 -8.02 11.60 -8.46
CA LEU A 325 -9.46 11.31 -8.45
C LEU A 325 -9.93 10.66 -7.13
N TYR A 326 -9.23 9.65 -6.64
CA TYR A 326 -9.56 9.03 -5.35
C TYR A 326 -9.39 9.98 -4.17
N GLY A 327 -8.39 10.87 -4.21
CA GLY A 327 -8.24 11.93 -3.22
C GLY A 327 -9.41 12.90 -3.20
N TYR A 328 -9.92 13.28 -4.38
CA TYR A 328 -11.15 14.05 -4.48
C TYR A 328 -12.34 13.33 -3.83
N ALA A 329 -12.56 12.06 -4.16
CA ALA A 329 -13.64 11.27 -3.59
C ALA A 329 -13.49 11.10 -2.06
N MET A 330 -12.26 10.90 -1.57
CA MET A 330 -11.95 10.81 -0.14
C MET A 330 -12.13 12.14 0.61
N SER A 331 -12.14 13.27 -0.08
CA SER A 331 -12.38 14.60 0.52
C SER A 331 -13.87 14.96 0.57
N GLN A 332 -14.75 14.13 0.01
CA GLN A 332 -16.19 14.31 0.10
C GLN A 332 -16.74 13.83 1.46
N SER A 333 -18.01 14.09 1.72
CA SER A 333 -18.69 13.46 2.85
C SER A 333 -18.72 11.95 2.68
N LEU A 334 -18.21 11.23 3.68
CA LEU A 334 -18.05 9.77 3.67
C LEU A 334 -18.72 9.17 4.90
N PRO A 335 -19.28 7.95 4.77
CA PRO A 335 -19.89 7.23 5.88
C PRO A 335 -18.89 6.94 6.99
N TYR A 336 -19.31 7.00 8.26
CA TYR A 336 -18.47 6.65 9.39
C TYR A 336 -19.20 5.95 10.55
N ASP A 337 -20.54 6.14 10.72
CA ASP A 337 -21.28 5.64 11.89
C ASP A 337 -22.79 5.43 11.60
N GLU A 338 -23.51 4.87 12.59
CA GLU A 338 -24.97 4.72 12.64
C GLU A 338 -25.57 3.96 11.45
N PHE A 339 -24.94 2.83 11.07
CA PHE A 339 -25.42 2.00 9.96
C PHE A 339 -26.70 1.25 10.34
N THR A 340 -27.80 1.50 9.60
CA THR A 340 -29.09 0.85 9.80
C THR A 340 -29.72 0.46 8.48
N TRP A 341 -30.35 -0.73 8.43
CA TRP A 341 -31.19 -1.11 7.30
C TRP A 341 -32.45 -0.22 7.26
N ILE A 342 -32.86 0.18 6.07
CA ILE A 342 -34.16 0.76 5.79
C ILE A 342 -34.91 -0.18 4.85
N PRO A 343 -36.20 -0.49 5.16
CA PRO A 343 -37.02 -1.42 4.37
C PRO A 343 -37.47 -0.80 3.06
N GLU A 344 -38.03 -1.64 2.19
CA GLU A 344 -38.54 -1.24 0.86
C GLU A 344 -39.54 -0.08 0.96
N GLU A 345 -40.47 -0.17 1.89
CA GLU A 345 -41.55 0.84 2.07
C GLU A 345 -40.96 2.23 2.40
N GLU A 346 -39.94 2.29 3.25
CA GLU A 346 -39.25 3.53 3.59
C GLU A 346 -38.45 4.07 2.38
N CYS A 347 -37.78 3.21 1.64
CA CYS A 347 -37.03 3.61 0.43
C CYS A 347 -37.94 4.22 -0.64
N GLN A 348 -39.20 3.76 -0.76
CA GLN A 348 -40.19 4.28 -1.71
C GLN A 348 -40.71 5.66 -1.34
N THR A 349 -40.63 6.06 -0.07
CA THR A 349 -41.09 7.40 0.38
C THR A 349 -40.03 8.48 0.20
N ILE A 350 -38.78 8.13 -0.04
CA ILE A 350 -37.67 9.06 -0.19
C ILE A 350 -37.69 9.65 -1.61
N ASP A 351 -37.72 10.97 -1.72
CA ASP A 351 -37.45 11.65 -2.99
C ASP A 351 -35.93 11.67 -3.24
N TRP A 352 -35.46 10.75 -4.08
CA TRP A 352 -34.03 10.59 -4.41
C TRP A 352 -33.49 11.76 -5.23
N LEU A 353 -34.32 12.48 -5.97
CA LEU A 353 -33.91 13.65 -6.76
C LEU A 353 -33.70 14.88 -5.88
N ALA A 354 -34.45 15.00 -4.79
CA ALA A 354 -34.35 16.09 -3.85
C ALA A 354 -33.22 15.96 -2.81
N GLN A 355 -32.56 14.79 -2.73
CA GLN A 355 -31.45 14.59 -1.78
C GLN A 355 -30.27 15.52 -2.09
N THR A 356 -29.69 16.14 -1.07
CA THR A 356 -28.50 17.03 -1.21
C THR A 356 -27.24 16.35 -0.66
N ASP A 357 -26.06 16.89 -0.98
CA ASP A 357 -24.77 16.26 -0.64
C ASP A 357 -24.30 16.54 0.79
N ASP A 358 -24.91 17.48 1.49
CA ASP A 358 -24.45 17.99 2.80
C ASP A 358 -25.34 17.54 3.98
N GLN A 359 -26.22 16.56 3.76
CA GLN A 359 -27.05 16.01 4.83
C GLN A 359 -26.22 15.17 5.80
N PRO A 360 -26.55 15.17 7.11
CA PRO A 360 -25.82 14.35 8.10
C PRO A 360 -26.07 12.86 7.94
N TYR A 361 -27.20 12.45 7.35
CA TYR A 361 -27.55 11.06 7.04
C TYR A 361 -27.75 10.87 5.55
N GLU A 362 -27.22 9.76 5.04
CA GLU A 362 -27.24 9.41 3.64
C GLU A 362 -27.42 7.90 3.44
N TYR A 363 -27.43 7.45 2.17
CA TYR A 363 -27.92 6.13 1.86
C TYR A 363 -27.07 5.39 0.82
N PHE A 364 -26.93 4.07 1.02
CA PHE A 364 -26.72 3.13 -0.07
C PHE A 364 -28.05 2.45 -0.37
N VAL A 365 -28.41 2.33 -1.63
CA VAL A 365 -29.73 1.83 -2.06
C VAL A 365 -29.57 0.60 -2.93
N GLU A 366 -30.24 -0.49 -2.58
CA GLU A 366 -30.32 -1.69 -3.41
C GLU A 366 -31.59 -1.62 -4.26
N CYS A 367 -31.42 -1.46 -5.58
CA CYS A 367 -32.54 -1.28 -6.51
C CYS A 367 -32.33 -1.99 -7.85
N ASP A 368 -33.42 -2.15 -8.59
CA ASP A 368 -33.42 -2.53 -10.00
C ASP A 368 -33.55 -1.27 -10.86
N LEU A 369 -32.71 -1.16 -11.89
CA LEU A 369 -32.74 -0.06 -12.85
C LEU A 369 -33.09 -0.60 -14.24
N HIS A 370 -34.01 0.08 -14.92
CA HIS A 370 -34.26 -0.05 -16.34
C HIS A 370 -33.45 0.98 -17.11
N TYR A 371 -32.82 0.56 -18.21
CA TYR A 371 -32.07 1.41 -19.13
C TYR A 371 -32.91 1.60 -20.39
N PRO A 372 -33.63 2.73 -20.56
CA PRO A 372 -34.48 2.97 -21.70
C PRO A 372 -33.73 2.96 -23.04
N ASP A 373 -34.32 2.36 -24.08
CA ASP A 373 -33.69 2.22 -25.40
C ASP A 373 -33.37 3.58 -26.05
N GLU A 374 -34.17 4.60 -25.80
CA GLU A 374 -33.96 5.97 -26.30
C GLU A 374 -32.69 6.65 -25.74
N LEU A 375 -32.12 6.12 -24.67
CA LEU A 375 -30.85 6.61 -24.11
C LEU A 375 -29.61 5.94 -24.69
N HIS A 376 -29.77 4.84 -25.45
CA HIS A 376 -28.63 4.06 -25.93
C HIS A 376 -27.71 4.88 -26.82
N ASP A 377 -28.25 5.64 -27.77
CA ASP A 377 -27.45 6.51 -28.65
C ASP A 377 -26.84 7.71 -27.92
N LEU A 378 -27.51 8.19 -26.85
CA LEU A 378 -27.02 9.31 -26.04
C LEU A 378 -25.88 8.91 -25.10
N HIS A 379 -25.83 7.65 -24.70
CA HIS A 379 -24.89 7.12 -23.72
C HIS A 379 -23.91 6.10 -24.31
N ASP A 380 -23.82 5.96 -25.65
CA ASP A 380 -22.98 4.96 -26.32
C ASP A 380 -21.49 5.09 -26.00
N ASP A 381 -21.04 6.32 -25.79
CA ASP A 381 -19.65 6.63 -25.43
C ASP A 381 -19.31 6.18 -24.00
N TYR A 382 -20.22 6.34 -23.03
CA TYR A 382 -19.94 6.12 -21.60
C TYR A 382 -21.16 5.64 -20.81
N PRO A 383 -21.66 4.40 -21.04
CA PRO A 383 -22.86 3.89 -20.37
C PRO A 383 -22.83 4.00 -18.85
N LEU A 384 -23.96 4.38 -18.26
CA LEU A 384 -24.15 4.52 -16.82
C LEU A 384 -24.33 3.17 -16.11
N ALA A 385 -24.24 3.16 -14.78
CA ALA A 385 -24.50 1.99 -13.94
C ALA A 385 -23.74 0.72 -14.37
N PRO A 386 -22.38 0.74 -14.41
CA PRO A 386 -21.57 -0.41 -14.84
C PRO A 386 -21.72 -1.57 -13.85
N GLU A 387 -21.77 -2.78 -14.37
CA GLU A 387 -21.94 -3.99 -13.57
C GLU A 387 -20.82 -5.02 -13.76
N ARG A 388 -20.67 -5.91 -12.79
CA ARG A 388 -19.73 -7.03 -12.90
C ARG A 388 -20.42 -8.23 -13.53
N ILE A 389 -20.04 -8.54 -14.77
CA ILE A 389 -20.51 -9.71 -15.50
C ILE A 389 -19.37 -10.54 -16.06
N VAL A 390 -19.64 -11.81 -16.31
CA VAL A 390 -18.82 -12.65 -17.19
C VAL A 390 -19.31 -12.37 -18.61
N VAL A 391 -18.44 -11.87 -19.47
CA VAL A 391 -18.79 -11.62 -20.87
C VAL A 391 -18.86 -12.95 -21.58
N GLU A 392 -20.05 -13.41 -21.92
CA GLU A 392 -20.27 -14.66 -22.64
C GLU A 392 -20.00 -14.49 -24.14
N ASP A 393 -19.72 -15.60 -24.85
CA ASP A 393 -19.32 -15.58 -26.25
C ASP A 393 -20.38 -14.93 -27.15
N HIS A 394 -21.67 -15.09 -26.84
CA HIS A 394 -22.76 -14.49 -27.64
C HIS A 394 -22.83 -12.95 -27.52
N LEU A 395 -22.15 -12.35 -26.56
CA LEU A 395 -22.03 -10.89 -26.37
C LEU A 395 -20.88 -10.29 -27.20
N LEU A 396 -20.04 -11.12 -27.81
CA LEU A 396 -18.93 -10.65 -28.63
C LEU A 396 -19.44 -10.23 -30.00
N SER A 397 -18.84 -9.17 -30.58
CA SER A 397 -19.06 -8.85 -31.98
C SER A 397 -18.37 -9.88 -32.87
N GLU A 398 -18.87 -10.06 -34.08
CA GLU A 398 -18.23 -10.95 -35.09
C GLU A 398 -16.75 -10.65 -35.27
N LYS A 399 -16.37 -9.36 -35.23
CA LYS A 399 -14.97 -8.93 -35.34
C LYS A 399 -14.13 -9.38 -34.16
N GLN A 400 -14.67 -9.28 -32.94
CA GLN A 400 -13.97 -9.73 -31.71
C GLN A 400 -13.78 -11.25 -31.74
N ASP A 401 -14.78 -12.00 -32.21
CA ASP A 401 -14.70 -13.46 -32.30
C ASP A 401 -13.68 -13.92 -33.34
N VAL A 402 -13.66 -13.27 -34.51
CA VAL A 402 -12.63 -13.50 -35.54
C VAL A 402 -11.23 -13.23 -35.01
N LEU A 403 -11.00 -12.10 -34.34
CA LEU A 403 -9.69 -11.75 -33.76
C LEU A 403 -9.27 -12.74 -32.68
N ARG A 404 -10.20 -13.16 -31.83
CA ARG A 404 -9.95 -14.17 -30.79
C ARG A 404 -9.48 -15.49 -31.42
N SER A 405 -10.18 -15.92 -32.44
CA SER A 405 -9.86 -17.16 -33.19
C SER A 405 -8.51 -17.07 -33.91
N GLN A 406 -8.23 -15.94 -34.57
CA GLN A 406 -6.97 -15.71 -35.30
C GLN A 406 -5.74 -15.72 -34.36
N HIS A 407 -5.89 -15.26 -33.15
CA HIS A 407 -4.79 -15.15 -32.17
C HIS A 407 -4.80 -16.27 -31.12
N ALA A 408 -5.63 -17.29 -31.26
CA ALA A 408 -5.79 -18.41 -30.34
C ALA A 408 -5.98 -17.94 -28.85
N ILE A 409 -6.74 -16.85 -28.67
CA ILE A 409 -7.03 -16.31 -27.33
C ILE A 409 -8.14 -17.14 -26.71
N SER A 410 -7.80 -17.89 -25.65
CA SER A 410 -8.79 -18.66 -24.89
C SER A 410 -9.77 -17.75 -24.16
N HIS A 411 -11.05 -18.11 -24.14
CA HIS A 411 -12.03 -17.43 -23.28
C HIS A 411 -11.73 -17.75 -21.82
N THR A 412 -11.50 -16.73 -21.04
CA THR A 412 -11.39 -16.83 -19.57
C THR A 412 -12.71 -16.35 -18.97
N ALA A 413 -13.44 -17.23 -18.29
CA ALA A 413 -14.68 -16.91 -17.57
C ALA A 413 -14.39 -16.04 -16.33
N THR A 414 -13.78 -14.88 -16.53
CA THR A 414 -13.49 -13.92 -15.46
C THR A 414 -14.51 -12.79 -15.48
N SER A 415 -15.08 -12.50 -14.31
CA SER A 415 -15.96 -11.35 -14.15
C SER A 415 -15.20 -10.05 -14.40
N LYS A 416 -15.75 -9.21 -15.29
CA LYS A 416 -15.25 -7.87 -15.63
C LYS A 416 -16.26 -6.81 -15.20
N LEU A 417 -15.80 -5.59 -14.93
CA LEU A 417 -16.67 -4.43 -14.80
C LEU A 417 -16.98 -3.92 -16.22
N VAL A 418 -18.24 -4.01 -16.62
CA VAL A 418 -18.66 -3.72 -18.00
C VAL A 418 -19.75 -2.64 -17.98
N PRO A 419 -19.51 -1.46 -18.56
CA PRO A 419 -20.56 -0.53 -18.94
C PRO A 419 -21.41 -1.15 -20.04
N ASN A 420 -22.72 -1.19 -19.88
CA ASN A 420 -23.68 -1.77 -20.83
C ASN A 420 -25.08 -1.18 -20.62
N PHE A 421 -25.99 -1.47 -21.53
CA PHE A 421 -27.37 -1.00 -21.52
C PHE A 421 -28.40 -1.99 -20.95
N PHE A 422 -27.93 -3.11 -20.37
CA PHE A 422 -28.84 -4.07 -19.75
C PHE A 422 -29.54 -3.50 -18.53
N ASP A 423 -30.73 -3.98 -18.24
CA ASP A 423 -31.41 -3.74 -16.98
C ASP A 423 -30.58 -4.25 -15.81
N LYS A 424 -30.50 -3.47 -14.75
CA LYS A 424 -29.74 -3.83 -13.55
C LYS A 424 -30.65 -4.46 -12.51
N LYS A 425 -30.18 -5.52 -11.86
CA LYS A 425 -30.93 -6.22 -10.82
C LYS A 425 -30.19 -6.21 -9.48
N LYS A 426 -30.89 -5.80 -8.41
CA LYS A 426 -30.35 -5.75 -7.04
C LYS A 426 -28.98 -5.07 -6.95
N MET A 427 -28.81 -3.97 -7.67
CA MET A 427 -27.57 -3.21 -7.66
C MET A 427 -27.53 -2.31 -6.42
N LEU A 428 -26.50 -2.45 -5.58
CA LEU A 428 -26.26 -1.48 -4.51
C LEU A 428 -25.56 -0.25 -5.09
N ILE A 429 -26.13 0.91 -4.86
CA ILE A 429 -25.72 2.19 -5.45
C ILE A 429 -25.63 3.25 -4.34
N HIS A 430 -24.62 4.10 -4.40
CA HIS A 430 -24.58 5.31 -3.57
C HIS A 430 -25.67 6.28 -4.04
N TYR A 431 -26.42 6.89 -3.11
CA TYR A 431 -27.58 7.75 -3.45
C TYR A 431 -27.24 8.88 -4.43
N ARG A 432 -26.02 9.46 -4.39
CA ARG A 432 -25.59 10.49 -5.34
C ARG A 432 -25.48 9.95 -6.77
N ASN A 433 -24.99 8.71 -6.91
CA ASN A 433 -24.96 8.05 -8.21
C ASN A 433 -26.38 7.71 -8.67
N LEU A 434 -27.26 7.25 -7.78
CA LEU A 434 -28.66 7.00 -8.11
C LEU A 434 -29.34 8.30 -8.59
N ARG A 435 -29.19 9.40 -7.84
CA ARG A 435 -29.71 10.72 -8.25
C ARG A 435 -29.21 11.11 -9.64
N PHE A 436 -27.93 10.96 -9.90
CA PHE A 436 -27.32 11.24 -11.21
C PHE A 436 -27.92 10.38 -12.31
N TYR A 437 -28.09 9.07 -12.09
CA TYR A 437 -28.68 8.16 -13.07
C TYR A 437 -30.13 8.52 -13.38
N LEU A 438 -30.92 8.88 -12.38
CA LEU A 438 -32.29 9.35 -12.56
C LEU A 438 -32.36 10.68 -13.33
N GLN A 439 -31.45 11.62 -13.06
CA GLN A 439 -31.34 12.88 -13.81
C GLN A 439 -30.97 12.67 -15.29
N HIS A 440 -30.33 11.56 -15.61
CA HIS A 440 -29.94 11.17 -16.98
C HIS A 440 -30.87 10.11 -17.59
N GLY A 441 -32.06 9.95 -17.04
CA GLY A 441 -33.15 9.19 -17.66
C GLY A 441 -33.27 7.72 -17.31
N LEU A 442 -32.35 7.13 -16.52
CA LEU A 442 -32.56 5.77 -16.02
C LEU A 442 -33.78 5.71 -15.11
N VAL A 443 -34.47 4.58 -15.08
CA VAL A 443 -35.72 4.40 -14.33
C VAL A 443 -35.54 3.34 -13.26
N VAL A 444 -35.87 3.65 -12.00
CA VAL A 444 -35.97 2.65 -10.95
C VAL A 444 -37.26 1.85 -11.13
N THR A 445 -37.13 0.56 -11.40
CA THR A 445 -38.26 -0.36 -11.58
C THR A 445 -38.65 -1.04 -10.27
N LYS A 446 -37.70 -1.19 -9.34
CA LYS A 446 -37.97 -1.74 -8.02
C LYS A 446 -36.92 -1.24 -7.00
N MET A 447 -37.40 -0.81 -5.84
CA MET A 447 -36.58 -0.66 -4.64
C MET A 447 -36.63 -1.96 -3.85
N HIS A 448 -35.49 -2.38 -3.27
CA HIS A 448 -35.44 -3.56 -2.40
C HIS A 448 -35.26 -3.17 -0.94
N ARG A 449 -34.22 -2.39 -0.66
CA ARG A 449 -33.87 -1.90 0.68
C ARG A 449 -32.75 -0.87 0.60
N GLY A 450 -32.46 -0.21 1.70
CA GLY A 450 -31.32 0.70 1.79
C GLY A 450 -30.52 0.51 3.06
N ILE A 451 -29.36 1.12 3.10
CA ILE A 451 -28.51 1.26 4.28
C ILE A 451 -28.39 2.76 4.54
N ARG A 452 -28.97 3.23 5.65
CA ARG A 452 -28.78 4.60 6.13
C ARG A 452 -27.52 4.64 6.99
N PHE A 453 -26.75 5.72 6.87
CA PHE A 453 -25.53 5.94 7.64
C PHE A 453 -25.33 7.43 7.92
N ARG A 454 -24.54 7.73 8.92
CA ARG A 454 -24.05 9.06 9.21
C ARG A 454 -22.80 9.36 8.41
N GLN A 455 -22.70 10.57 7.83
CA GLN A 455 -21.55 10.99 7.03
C GLN A 455 -20.97 12.33 7.45
N SER A 456 -19.71 12.55 7.11
CA SER A 456 -19.03 13.86 7.20
C SER A 456 -17.76 13.85 6.35
N LYS A 457 -17.13 15.02 6.17
CA LYS A 457 -15.84 15.18 5.48
C LYS A 457 -14.64 14.82 6.38
N TRP A 458 -14.77 13.74 7.15
CA TRP A 458 -13.81 13.38 8.20
C TRP A 458 -12.40 13.08 7.65
N LEU A 459 -12.27 12.67 6.39
CA LEU A 459 -10.99 12.31 5.77
C LEU A 459 -10.32 13.49 5.03
N GLU A 460 -11.05 14.58 4.77
CA GLU A 460 -10.59 15.74 4.00
C GLU A 460 -9.29 16.34 4.54
N LEU A 461 -9.19 16.52 5.86
CA LEU A 461 -8.00 17.11 6.49
C LEU A 461 -6.73 16.33 6.15
N TYR A 462 -6.77 14.99 6.24
CA TYR A 462 -5.63 14.14 5.93
C TYR A 462 -5.22 14.22 4.45
N ILE A 463 -6.20 14.15 3.55
CA ILE A 463 -5.97 14.20 2.10
C ILE A 463 -5.39 15.56 1.69
N ARG A 464 -5.98 16.64 2.19
CA ARG A 464 -5.52 18.01 1.91
C ARG A 464 -4.09 18.23 2.41
N THR A 465 -3.80 17.86 3.66
CA THR A 465 -2.46 18.01 4.24
C THR A 465 -1.39 17.29 3.40
N ASN A 466 -1.64 16.04 3.01
CA ASN A 466 -0.69 15.30 2.17
C ASN A 466 -0.56 15.91 0.76
N THR A 467 -1.64 16.45 0.20
CA THR A 467 -1.62 17.11 -1.12
C THR A 467 -0.84 18.41 -1.08
N GLU A 468 -1.03 19.22 -0.05
CA GLU A 468 -0.28 20.46 0.17
C GLU A 468 1.21 20.18 0.41
N MET A 469 1.53 19.21 1.28
CA MET A 469 2.92 18.78 1.51
C MET A 469 3.57 18.24 0.24
N ARG A 470 2.82 17.49 -0.59
CA ARG A 470 3.31 17.03 -1.89
C ARG A 470 3.63 18.18 -2.83
N ALA A 471 2.81 19.23 -2.87
CA ALA A 471 3.04 20.40 -3.71
C ALA A 471 4.27 21.22 -3.28
N LEU A 472 4.57 21.22 -1.96
CA LEU A 472 5.75 21.90 -1.40
C LEU A 472 7.03 21.04 -1.50
N ALA A 473 6.89 19.74 -1.64
CA ALA A 473 8.03 18.82 -1.70
C ALA A 473 8.85 19.06 -2.97
N LYS A 474 10.16 19.27 -2.77
CA LYS A 474 11.15 19.45 -3.87
C LYS A 474 11.78 18.14 -4.30
N ASP A 475 11.59 17.11 -3.51
CA ASP A 475 12.22 15.83 -3.63
C ASP A 475 11.27 14.79 -4.24
N PRO A 476 11.66 14.11 -5.34
CA PRO A 476 10.81 13.10 -5.99
C PRO A 476 10.37 11.95 -5.07
N VAL A 477 11.18 11.58 -4.09
CA VAL A 477 10.83 10.51 -3.14
C VAL A 477 9.74 10.99 -2.18
N GLU A 478 9.86 12.21 -1.65
CA GLU A 478 8.81 12.80 -0.81
C GLU A 478 7.51 13.00 -1.60
N VAL A 479 7.59 13.53 -2.82
CA VAL A 479 6.43 13.67 -3.73
C VAL A 479 5.71 12.33 -3.90
N LYS A 480 6.46 11.25 -4.16
CA LYS A 480 5.92 9.90 -4.30
C LYS A 480 5.33 9.38 -2.99
N LEU A 481 6.04 9.53 -1.88
CA LEU A 481 5.57 9.12 -0.56
C LEU A 481 4.22 9.74 -0.22
N ARG A 482 4.06 11.07 -0.40
CA ARG A 482 2.80 11.77 -0.12
C ARG A 482 1.65 11.32 -1.04
N LYS A 483 1.96 11.04 -2.30
CA LYS A 483 1.00 10.43 -3.24
C LYS A 483 0.57 9.04 -2.76
N ASP A 484 1.54 8.21 -2.40
CA ASP A 484 1.29 6.84 -1.96
C ASP A 484 0.49 6.82 -0.64
N MET A 485 0.77 7.72 0.30
CA MET A 485 0.01 7.86 1.55
C MET A 485 -1.49 8.09 1.32
N ASN A 486 -1.87 8.93 0.35
CA ASN A 486 -3.28 9.14 0.01
C ASN A 486 -3.91 7.90 -0.63
N ASN A 487 -3.26 7.33 -1.66
CA ASN A 487 -3.80 6.20 -2.41
C ASN A 487 -3.94 4.92 -1.57
N ILE A 488 -3.06 4.75 -0.60
CA ILE A 488 -3.03 3.61 0.32
C ILE A 488 -4.33 3.51 1.15
N ILE A 489 -4.88 4.64 1.60
CA ILE A 489 -6.08 4.65 2.47
C ILE A 489 -7.24 3.96 1.77
N TYR A 490 -7.54 4.35 0.54
CA TYR A 490 -8.58 3.72 -0.27
C TYR A 490 -8.36 2.19 -0.38
N GLY A 491 -7.17 1.75 -0.79
CA GLY A 491 -6.83 0.33 -0.93
C GLY A 491 -7.02 -0.45 0.38
N LYS A 492 -6.73 0.19 1.52
CA LYS A 492 -6.88 -0.44 2.84
C LYS A 492 -8.33 -0.64 3.25
N THR A 493 -9.23 0.24 2.85
CA THR A 493 -10.67 0.09 3.10
C THR A 493 -11.30 -1.01 2.26
N CYS A 494 -10.80 -1.24 1.05
CA CYS A 494 -11.26 -2.28 0.11
C CYS A 494 -10.56 -3.63 0.25
N GLU A 495 -9.70 -3.82 1.26
CA GLU A 495 -8.95 -5.07 1.44
C GLU A 495 -9.88 -6.28 1.56
N ASN A 496 -9.71 -7.26 0.68
CA ASN A 496 -10.47 -8.51 0.76
C ASN A 496 -9.93 -9.42 1.87
N LEU A 497 -10.59 -9.38 3.02
CA LEU A 497 -10.19 -10.13 4.22
C LEU A 497 -10.38 -11.64 4.07
N THR A 498 -11.28 -12.10 3.20
CA THR A 498 -11.57 -13.52 3.00
C THR A 498 -10.46 -14.25 2.24
N LYS A 499 -9.65 -13.50 1.47
CA LYS A 499 -8.49 -14.02 0.74
C LYS A 499 -7.21 -14.11 1.56
N ARG A 500 -7.23 -13.69 2.83
CA ARG A 500 -6.07 -13.82 3.71
C ARG A 500 -5.81 -15.29 4.03
N THR A 501 -4.57 -15.71 3.84
CA THR A 501 -4.09 -17.04 4.22
C THR A 501 -3.20 -16.95 5.45
N ASP A 502 -2.98 -18.10 6.11
CA ASP A 502 -2.05 -18.25 7.22
C ASP A 502 -0.89 -19.14 6.76
N ILE A 503 0.32 -18.59 6.73
CA ILE A 503 1.51 -19.32 6.32
C ILE A 503 2.28 -19.73 7.55
N LYS A 504 2.57 -21.03 7.65
CA LYS A 504 3.36 -21.62 8.71
C LYS A 504 4.66 -22.17 8.13
N LEU A 505 5.77 -21.75 8.70
CA LEU A 505 7.06 -22.40 8.48
C LEU A 505 7.26 -23.44 9.58
N VAL A 506 7.57 -24.66 9.20
CA VAL A 506 7.75 -25.80 10.11
C VAL A 506 9.06 -26.49 9.81
N ASN A 507 9.74 -26.95 10.86
CA ASN A 507 11.04 -27.58 10.80
C ASN A 507 11.03 -29.02 11.33
N THR A 508 9.85 -29.62 11.54
CA THR A 508 9.70 -31.02 11.92
C THR A 508 8.67 -31.71 11.06
N GLN A 509 8.91 -32.98 10.73
CA GLN A 509 7.98 -33.82 9.97
C GLN A 509 6.61 -33.91 10.67
N LYS A 510 6.61 -34.08 12.00
CA LYS A 510 5.37 -34.18 12.80
C LYS A 510 4.48 -32.95 12.68
N GLU A 511 5.07 -31.74 12.68
CA GLU A 511 4.30 -30.51 12.50
C GLU A 511 3.83 -30.34 11.06
N CYS A 512 4.66 -30.70 10.09
CA CYS A 512 4.29 -30.71 8.68
C CYS A 512 3.07 -31.61 8.46
N ASP A 513 3.13 -32.87 8.89
CA ASP A 513 2.04 -33.85 8.76
C ASP A 513 0.76 -33.35 9.45
N LYS A 514 0.89 -32.77 10.66
CA LYS A 514 -0.24 -32.19 11.40
C LYS A 514 -0.90 -31.03 10.65
N LEU A 515 -0.14 -30.19 9.95
CA LEU A 515 -0.71 -29.05 9.24
C LEU A 515 -1.24 -29.43 7.86
N THR A 516 -0.55 -30.30 7.14
CA THR A 516 -0.96 -30.76 5.80
C THR A 516 -2.18 -31.67 5.84
N SER A 517 -2.40 -32.42 6.94
CA SER A 517 -3.61 -33.22 7.14
C SER A 517 -4.87 -32.43 7.50
N LYS A 518 -4.76 -31.09 7.73
CA LYS A 518 -5.93 -30.26 8.01
C LYS A 518 -6.73 -29.98 6.74
N PRO A 519 -8.08 -29.99 6.81
CA PRO A 519 -8.92 -29.62 5.67
C PRO A 519 -8.66 -28.21 5.13
N GLN A 520 -8.09 -27.32 5.94
CA GLN A 520 -7.74 -25.95 5.58
C GLN A 520 -6.43 -25.84 4.80
N CYS A 521 -5.66 -26.92 4.65
CA CYS A 521 -4.41 -26.90 3.90
C CYS A 521 -4.71 -26.66 2.41
N LEU A 522 -4.22 -25.52 1.90
CA LEU A 522 -4.34 -25.17 0.48
C LEU A 522 -3.21 -25.80 -0.33
N ARG A 523 -2.00 -25.68 0.18
CA ARG A 523 -0.79 -26.24 -0.43
C ARG A 523 0.37 -26.22 0.57
N PHE A 524 1.42 -26.96 0.26
CA PHE A 524 2.68 -26.93 0.98
C PHE A 524 3.86 -26.99 0.02
N GLN A 525 5.03 -26.59 0.48
CA GLN A 525 6.27 -26.64 -0.26
C GLN A 525 7.42 -26.97 0.68
N ILE A 526 8.25 -27.92 0.28
CA ILE A 526 9.48 -28.27 1.00
C ILE A 526 10.60 -27.39 0.45
N PHE A 527 11.23 -26.61 1.32
CA PHE A 527 12.33 -25.70 0.96
C PHE A 527 13.69 -26.37 1.18
N ALA A 528 13.79 -27.22 2.21
CA ALA A 528 15.00 -27.97 2.56
C ALA A 528 14.59 -29.20 3.40
N ASP A 529 15.53 -30.10 3.68
CA ASP A 529 15.27 -31.37 4.43
C ASP A 529 14.57 -31.14 5.78
N GLU A 530 14.83 -30.04 6.46
CA GLU A 530 14.26 -29.68 7.75
C GLU A 530 13.43 -28.39 7.68
N LEU A 531 12.85 -28.03 6.52
CA LEU A 531 12.04 -26.82 6.37
C LEU A 531 10.93 -27.00 5.34
N ALA A 532 9.70 -26.83 5.78
CA ALA A 532 8.54 -26.75 4.88
C ALA A 532 7.67 -25.53 5.20
N GLY A 533 7.05 -24.98 4.16
CA GLY A 533 6.02 -23.96 4.25
C GLY A 533 4.65 -24.56 4.01
N VAL A 534 3.69 -24.30 4.88
CA VAL A 534 2.30 -24.76 4.75
C VAL A 534 1.39 -23.54 4.70
N GLU A 535 0.61 -23.43 3.63
CA GLU A 535 -0.39 -22.38 3.45
C GLU A 535 -1.77 -22.91 3.84
N LEU A 536 -2.38 -22.24 4.80
CA LEU A 536 -3.68 -22.62 5.36
C LEU A 536 -4.71 -21.54 5.05
N GLN A 537 -5.91 -21.93 4.67
CA GLN A 537 -7.06 -21.04 4.61
C GLN A 537 -7.44 -20.60 6.02
N LYS A 538 -7.71 -19.31 6.21
CA LYS A 538 -8.22 -18.81 7.49
C LYS A 538 -9.68 -19.22 7.68
N VAL A 539 -9.95 -19.92 8.78
CA VAL A 539 -11.31 -20.36 9.15
C VAL A 539 -12.13 -19.21 9.72
N LYS A 540 -11.47 -18.25 10.37
CA LYS A 540 -12.12 -17.08 10.96
C LYS A 540 -11.67 -15.83 10.23
N CYS A 541 -12.63 -15.10 9.69
CA CYS A 541 -12.41 -13.76 9.10
C CYS A 541 -12.85 -12.72 10.14
N VAL A 542 -11.93 -11.82 10.51
CA VAL A 542 -12.24 -10.69 11.38
C VAL A 542 -12.54 -9.49 10.49
N ILE A 543 -13.80 -9.05 10.47
CA ILE A 543 -14.26 -7.90 9.70
C ILE A 543 -13.81 -6.63 10.44
N ASN A 544 -12.60 -6.18 10.18
CA ASN A 544 -11.99 -5.01 10.82
C ASN A 544 -11.59 -3.91 9.82
N LYS A 545 -12.28 -3.85 8.68
CA LYS A 545 -12.09 -2.80 7.67
C LYS A 545 -13.41 -2.09 7.38
N PRO A 546 -13.39 -0.75 7.26
CA PRO A 546 -14.56 0.02 6.89
C PRO A 546 -14.81 -0.06 5.38
N THR A 547 -15.26 -1.22 4.89
CA THR A 547 -15.46 -1.51 3.47
C THR A 547 -16.46 -0.54 2.82
N TYR A 548 -17.38 -0.01 3.60
CA TYR A 548 -18.35 1.00 3.18
C TYR A 548 -17.67 2.32 2.74
N VAL A 549 -16.53 2.69 3.35
CA VAL A 549 -15.74 3.86 2.91
C VAL A 549 -15.19 3.60 1.52
N GLY A 550 -14.60 2.43 1.31
CA GLY A 550 -14.08 2.04 -0.01
C GLY A 550 -15.16 1.99 -1.08
N PHE A 551 -16.35 1.49 -0.74
CA PHE A 551 -17.51 1.49 -1.63
C PHE A 551 -17.91 2.94 -2.01
N ALA A 552 -18.07 3.83 -1.02
CA ALA A 552 -18.41 5.23 -1.27
C ALA A 552 -17.35 5.93 -2.14
N VAL A 553 -16.06 5.74 -1.86
CA VAL A 553 -14.96 6.33 -2.66
C VAL A 553 -15.02 5.87 -4.12
N LEU A 554 -15.27 4.58 -4.36
CA LEU A 554 -15.40 4.05 -5.73
C LEU A 554 -16.62 4.59 -6.47
N GLU A 555 -17.75 4.71 -5.80
CA GLU A 555 -18.96 5.25 -6.39
C GLU A 555 -18.81 6.75 -6.69
N LEU A 556 -18.30 7.54 -5.74
CA LEU A 556 -18.07 8.98 -5.92
C LEU A 556 -16.99 9.30 -6.98
N SER A 557 -15.99 8.43 -7.13
CA SER A 557 -14.99 8.57 -8.19
C SER A 557 -15.62 8.41 -9.57
N LYS A 558 -16.44 7.37 -9.76
CA LYS A 558 -17.20 7.17 -11.02
C LYS A 558 -18.16 8.32 -11.29
N LEU A 559 -18.88 8.77 -10.25
CA LEU A 559 -19.78 9.91 -10.37
C LEU A 559 -19.05 11.15 -10.89
N ARG A 560 -17.88 11.47 -10.34
CA ARG A 560 -17.08 12.63 -10.78
C ARG A 560 -16.69 12.56 -12.25
N MET A 561 -16.33 11.36 -12.74
CA MET A 561 -15.99 11.15 -14.15
C MET A 561 -17.23 11.30 -15.05
N TYR A 562 -18.38 10.76 -14.62
CA TYR A 562 -19.64 10.95 -15.33
C TYR A 562 -20.11 12.42 -15.37
N GLU A 563 -20.02 13.14 -14.24
CA GLU A 563 -20.33 14.58 -14.19
C GLU A 563 -19.45 15.36 -15.17
N PHE A 564 -18.14 15.06 -15.20
CA PHE A 564 -17.26 15.72 -16.13
C PHE A 564 -17.64 15.43 -17.59
N HIS A 565 -17.92 14.17 -17.92
CA HIS A 565 -18.31 13.77 -19.28
C HIS A 565 -19.64 14.40 -19.69
N TYR A 566 -20.73 14.15 -18.95
CA TYR A 566 -22.09 14.53 -19.35
C TYR A 566 -22.42 15.99 -19.05
N ASN A 567 -22.05 16.50 -17.85
CA ASN A 567 -22.47 17.82 -17.42
C ASN A 567 -21.50 18.94 -17.82
N HIS A 568 -20.28 18.60 -18.26
CA HIS A 568 -19.27 19.59 -18.68
C HIS A 568 -18.79 19.35 -20.12
N PHE A 569 -18.09 18.26 -20.38
CA PHE A 569 -17.37 18.10 -21.65
C PHE A 569 -18.34 18.03 -22.84
N LYS A 570 -19.37 17.20 -22.79
CA LYS A 570 -20.40 17.09 -23.84
C LYS A 570 -21.24 18.36 -23.99
N GLN A 571 -21.36 19.18 -22.94
CA GLN A 571 -21.99 20.50 -23.03
C GLN A 571 -21.16 21.50 -23.83
N TRP A 572 -19.83 21.45 -23.65
CA TRP A 572 -18.90 22.33 -24.37
C TRP A 572 -18.61 21.85 -25.80
N TYR A 573 -18.59 20.54 -26.00
CA TYR A 573 -18.23 19.88 -27.25
C TYR A 573 -19.24 18.74 -27.54
N PRO A 574 -20.48 19.06 -28.00
CA PRO A 574 -21.52 18.04 -28.22
C PRO A 574 -21.12 16.95 -29.22
N ASP A 575 -20.34 17.33 -30.25
CA ASP A 575 -19.92 16.44 -31.34
C ASP A 575 -18.64 15.64 -31.02
N ALA A 576 -18.07 15.82 -29.83
CA ALA A 576 -16.85 15.10 -29.45
C ALA A 576 -17.15 13.64 -29.13
N ASP A 577 -16.33 12.74 -29.66
CA ASP A 577 -16.36 11.31 -29.39
C ASP A 577 -15.44 10.97 -28.23
N LEU A 578 -15.92 10.23 -27.24
CA LEU A 578 -15.06 9.57 -26.26
C LEU A 578 -14.47 8.33 -26.91
N LEU A 579 -13.15 8.26 -27.01
CA LEU A 579 -12.44 7.13 -27.62
C LEU A 579 -12.10 6.05 -26.61
N PHE A 580 -11.69 6.48 -25.41
CA PHE A 580 -11.10 5.61 -24.41
C PHE A 580 -11.24 6.24 -23.02
N THR A 581 -11.46 5.40 -22.01
CA THR A 581 -11.39 5.77 -20.60
C THR A 581 -10.62 4.72 -19.81
N ASP A 582 -9.85 5.16 -18.84
CA ASP A 582 -9.19 4.30 -17.85
C ASP A 582 -9.24 4.95 -16.46
N THR A 583 -10.27 4.61 -15.71
CA THR A 583 -10.50 5.02 -14.32
C THR A 583 -10.61 6.53 -14.12
N ASP A 584 -9.53 7.28 -14.29
CA ASP A 584 -9.38 8.72 -14.07
C ASP A 584 -8.99 9.51 -15.34
N SER A 585 -8.89 8.83 -16.46
CA SER A 585 -8.55 9.46 -17.73
C SER A 585 -9.63 9.27 -18.80
N LEU A 586 -9.76 10.28 -19.68
CA LEU A 586 -10.71 10.32 -20.79
C LEU A 586 -9.97 10.83 -22.02
N VAL A 587 -10.11 10.12 -23.14
CA VAL A 587 -9.52 10.49 -24.42
C VAL A 587 -10.63 10.84 -25.40
N TYR A 588 -10.63 12.08 -25.89
CA TYR A 588 -11.66 12.58 -26.81
C TYR A 588 -11.08 12.93 -28.17
N HIS A 589 -11.91 12.75 -29.21
CA HIS A 589 -11.68 13.28 -30.55
C HIS A 589 -12.69 14.36 -30.88
#